data_162562c608b5fa86d016234f1a12f069
#
_entry.id   162562c608b5fa86d016234f1a12f069
#
_cell.length_a   1.000
_cell.length_b   1.000
_cell.length_c   1.000
_cell.angle_alpha   90.00
_cell.angle_beta   90.00
_cell.angle_gamma   90.00
#
_symmetry.space_group_name_H-M   'P 1'
#
loop_
_entity.id
_entity.type
_entity.pdbx_description
1 polymer ?
#
loop_
_entity_poly.entity_id
_entity_poly.type
_entity_poly.pdbx_seq_one_letter_code
_entity_poly.pdbx_strand_id
1 'polypeptide(L)'
;MKINQLPAPVLTHGLVPLAHRLIQLHLFLTRTEVMNEIGITSRLDQGEKGIAVLWHQRLYGAISYAKNATKYQPSAIISRSHDGDLISALVHRFHFRPIRGSSSQGGKEALSAIVNDLKANPLAIHAADGPRGPRGVVKAGLIR
;
A
#
# COMPACT_ATOMS: atom_id res chain seq x y z
N MET A 1 -7.53 -19.36 18.83
CA MET A 1 -8.58 -18.52 18.21
C MET A 1 -7.96 -17.85 17.01
N LYS A 2 -8.51 -18.04 15.81
CA LYS A 2 -7.98 -17.39 14.59
C LYS A 2 -8.47 -15.94 14.54
N ILE A 3 -7.62 -15.01 14.15
CA ILE A 3 -7.93 -13.55 14.05
C ILE A 3 -9.19 -13.29 13.21
N ASN A 4 -9.41 -14.09 12.15
CA ASN A 4 -10.57 -14.00 11.26
C ASN A 4 -11.91 -14.44 11.88
N GLN A 5 -11.91 -14.89 13.15
CA GLN A 5 -13.12 -15.25 13.90
C GLN A 5 -13.58 -14.15 14.87
N LEU A 6 -12.82 -13.06 14.97
CA LEU A 6 -13.20 -11.91 15.81
C LEU A 6 -14.33 -11.10 15.16
N PRO A 7 -15.27 -10.55 15.95
CA PRO A 7 -16.30 -9.65 15.46
C PRO A 7 -15.70 -8.43 14.74
N ALA A 8 -16.32 -8.00 13.64
CA ALA A 8 -15.85 -6.84 12.86
C ALA A 8 -15.57 -5.58 13.70
N PRO A 9 -16.40 -5.20 14.71
CA PRO A 9 -16.09 -4.05 15.58
C PRO A 9 -14.80 -4.23 16.38
N VAL A 10 -14.50 -5.43 16.86
CA VAL A 10 -13.25 -5.70 17.60
C VAL A 10 -12.03 -5.56 16.69
N LEU A 11 -12.15 -5.98 15.45
CA LEU A 11 -11.09 -5.86 14.45
C LEU A 11 -10.85 -4.40 14.07
N THR A 12 -11.89 -3.66 13.71
CA THR A 12 -11.79 -2.30 13.18
C THR A 12 -11.55 -1.24 14.25
N HIS A 13 -12.15 -1.36 15.43
CA HIS A 13 -12.06 -0.38 16.51
C HIS A 13 -11.05 -0.76 17.60
N GLY A 14 -10.63 -2.02 17.67
CA GLY A 14 -9.64 -2.51 18.63
C GLY A 14 -8.29 -2.81 17.96
N LEU A 15 -8.23 -3.89 17.15
CA LEU A 15 -6.98 -4.42 16.64
C LEU A 15 -6.29 -3.48 15.66
N VAL A 16 -7.03 -2.88 14.72
CA VAL A 16 -6.44 -1.96 13.71
C VAL A 16 -5.82 -0.71 14.35
N PRO A 17 -6.48 0.01 15.27
CA PRO A 17 -5.86 1.12 16.00
C PRO A 17 -4.63 0.72 16.80
N LEU A 18 -4.69 -0.43 17.48
CA LEU A 18 -3.55 -0.95 18.25
C LEU A 18 -2.36 -1.25 17.33
N ALA A 19 -2.59 -1.99 16.23
CA ALA A 19 -1.56 -2.28 15.24
C ALA A 19 -0.97 -1.00 14.65
N HIS A 20 -1.79 -0.01 14.32
CA HIS A 20 -1.34 1.29 13.84
C HIS A 20 -0.42 1.99 14.83
N ARG A 21 -0.77 2.03 16.12
CA ARG A 21 0.06 2.63 17.17
C ARG A 21 1.38 1.88 17.39
N LEU A 22 1.36 0.55 17.38
CA LEU A 22 2.57 -0.27 17.49
C LEU A 22 3.52 -0.05 16.32
N ILE A 23 2.99 0.02 15.10
CA ILE A 23 3.78 0.34 13.91
C ILE A 23 4.34 1.76 14.01
N GLN A 24 3.55 2.75 14.41
CA GLN A 24 4.04 4.13 14.61
C GLN A 24 5.16 4.19 15.65
N LEU A 25 5.02 3.48 16.76
CA LEU A 25 6.06 3.40 17.79
C LEU A 25 7.34 2.77 17.21
N HIS A 26 7.21 1.65 16.48
CA HIS A 26 8.35 1.01 15.84
C HIS A 26 9.03 1.94 14.84
N LEU A 27 8.27 2.63 14.00
CA LEU A 27 8.81 3.61 13.03
C LEU A 27 9.46 4.83 13.71
N PHE A 28 8.96 5.22 14.87
CA PHE A 28 9.58 6.28 15.68
C PHE A 28 10.93 5.85 16.25
N LEU A 29 11.04 4.59 16.69
CA LEU A 29 12.28 4.01 17.24
C LEU A 29 13.29 3.60 16.15
N THR A 30 12.86 3.54 14.89
CA THR A 30 13.71 3.12 13.76
C THR A 30 14.18 4.34 12.99
N ARG A 31 15.50 4.47 12.81
CA ARG A 31 16.05 5.49 11.91
C ARG A 31 15.86 5.05 10.46
N THR A 32 15.10 5.81 9.70
CA THR A 32 14.92 5.60 8.26
C THR A 32 15.66 6.69 7.50
N GLU A 33 16.51 6.29 6.58
CA GLU A 33 17.19 7.19 5.65
C GLU A 33 16.60 6.98 4.26
N VAL A 34 16.16 8.07 3.63
CA VAL A 34 15.58 8.04 2.29
C VAL A 34 16.58 8.64 1.32
N MET A 35 17.07 7.81 0.39
CA MET A 35 18.01 8.24 -0.63
C MET A 35 17.26 8.72 -1.87
N ASN A 36 17.75 9.81 -2.49
CA ASN A 36 17.19 10.38 -3.73
C ASN A 36 15.71 10.82 -3.65
N GLU A 37 15.24 11.18 -2.47
CA GLU A 37 13.85 11.62 -2.26
C GLU A 37 13.51 12.87 -3.08
N ILE A 38 14.42 13.83 -3.14
CA ILE A 38 14.21 15.12 -3.81
C ILE A 38 13.90 14.94 -5.31
N GLY A 39 14.56 13.98 -5.97
CA GLY A 39 14.32 13.72 -7.38
C GLY A 39 12.91 13.21 -7.68
N ILE A 40 12.35 12.39 -6.78
CA ILE A 40 11.01 11.83 -6.93
C ILE A 40 9.95 12.87 -6.55
N THR A 41 10.11 13.52 -5.41
CA THR A 41 9.13 14.49 -4.90
C THR A 41 9.01 15.71 -5.78
N SER A 42 10.12 16.22 -6.34
CA SER A 42 10.08 17.37 -7.26
C SER A 42 9.30 17.05 -8.54
N ARG A 43 9.40 15.84 -9.09
CA ARG A 43 8.62 15.43 -10.26
C ARG A 43 7.14 15.33 -9.95
N LEU A 44 6.78 14.76 -8.81
CA LEU A 44 5.38 14.68 -8.34
C LEU A 44 4.80 16.09 -8.10
N ASP A 45 5.59 17.00 -7.57
CA ASP A 45 5.18 18.39 -7.32
C ASP A 45 5.02 19.20 -8.62
N GLN A 46 5.71 18.81 -9.68
CA GLN A 46 5.52 19.36 -11.03
C GLN A 46 4.30 18.76 -11.76
N GLY A 47 3.55 17.88 -11.10
CA GLY A 47 2.34 17.26 -11.66
C GLY A 47 2.60 15.96 -12.41
N GLU A 48 3.84 15.45 -12.41
CA GLU A 48 4.10 14.12 -12.94
C GLU A 48 3.40 13.06 -12.09
N LYS A 49 3.09 11.93 -12.70
CA LYS A 49 2.41 10.81 -12.07
C LYS A 49 3.30 9.58 -12.12
N GLY A 50 3.25 8.78 -11.06
CA GLY A 50 4.14 7.64 -10.96
C GLY A 50 3.54 6.45 -10.23
N ILE A 51 4.12 5.28 -10.50
CA ILE A 51 3.85 4.07 -9.76
C ILE A 51 5.15 3.66 -9.07
N ALA A 52 5.16 3.69 -7.74
CA ALA A 52 6.25 3.14 -6.96
C ALA A 52 6.13 1.61 -6.94
N VAL A 53 7.11 0.94 -7.55
CA VAL A 53 7.11 -0.52 -7.65
C VAL A 53 8.09 -1.10 -6.63
N LEU A 54 7.62 -2.08 -5.85
CA LEU A 54 8.44 -2.74 -4.84
C LEU A 54 8.10 -4.25 -4.75
N TRP A 55 8.95 -5.01 -4.11
CA TRP A 55 8.67 -6.41 -3.83
C TRP A 55 7.66 -6.54 -2.69
N HIS A 56 6.76 -7.51 -2.76
CA HIS A 56 5.72 -7.73 -1.75
C HIS A 56 6.30 -7.82 -0.32
N GLN A 57 7.44 -8.48 -0.16
CA GLN A 57 8.16 -8.57 1.11
C GLN A 57 8.69 -7.23 1.66
N ARG A 58 8.72 -6.18 0.84
CA ARG A 58 9.21 -4.84 1.19
C ARG A 58 8.06 -3.83 1.46
N LEU A 59 6.81 -4.29 1.47
CA LEU A 59 5.63 -3.45 1.72
C LEU A 59 5.72 -2.67 3.04
N TYR A 60 6.38 -3.23 4.06
CA TYR A 60 6.61 -2.52 5.31
C TYR A 60 7.47 -1.25 5.11
N GLY A 61 8.43 -1.29 4.18
CA GLY A 61 9.21 -0.11 3.81
C GLY A 61 8.35 1.01 3.19
N ALA A 62 7.29 0.66 2.44
CA ALA A 62 6.36 1.65 1.92
C ALA A 62 5.59 2.36 3.05
N ILE A 63 5.21 1.63 4.10
CA ILE A 63 4.55 2.22 5.28
C ILE A 63 5.52 3.17 6.02
N SER A 64 6.80 2.81 6.15
CA SER A 64 7.79 3.67 6.79
C SER A 64 8.00 4.98 6.03
N TYR A 65 7.94 4.94 4.71
CA TYR A 65 8.01 6.14 3.85
C TYR A 65 6.70 6.95 3.83
N ALA A 66 5.56 6.33 4.11
CA ALA A 66 4.24 6.99 4.07
C ALA A 66 4.18 8.27 4.92
N LYS A 67 4.97 8.33 5.99
CA LYS A 67 5.08 9.53 6.85
C LYS A 67 5.52 10.77 6.05
N ASN A 68 6.43 10.59 5.09
CA ASN A 68 6.93 11.65 4.21
C ASN A 68 6.02 11.84 2.98
N ALA A 69 5.29 10.77 2.59
CA ALA A 69 4.43 10.75 1.41
C ALA A 69 2.96 11.12 1.69
N THR A 70 2.62 11.55 2.92
CA THR A 70 1.24 11.92 3.31
C THR A 70 0.62 12.95 2.37
N LYS A 71 1.42 13.87 1.84
CA LYS A 71 1.02 14.88 0.85
C LYS A 71 0.43 14.23 -0.43
N TYR A 72 0.96 13.11 -0.86
CA TYR A 72 0.59 12.47 -2.12
C TYR A 72 -0.48 11.39 -1.97
N GLN A 73 -0.73 10.92 -0.75
CA GLN A 73 -1.72 9.89 -0.42
C GLN A 73 -1.73 8.73 -1.45
N PRO A 74 -0.66 7.95 -1.54
CA PRO A 74 -0.52 6.96 -2.61
C PRO A 74 -1.63 5.91 -2.57
N SER A 75 -2.13 5.50 -3.73
CA SER A 75 -3.04 4.36 -3.82
C SER A 75 -2.27 3.03 -3.79
N ALA A 76 -2.90 1.97 -3.25
CA ALA A 76 -2.32 0.64 -3.20
C ALA A 76 -3.37 -0.43 -3.47
N ILE A 77 -3.03 -1.44 -4.29
CA ILE A 77 -3.91 -2.60 -4.51
C ILE A 77 -3.87 -3.51 -3.29
N ILE A 78 -5.05 -3.80 -2.75
CA ILE A 78 -5.22 -4.69 -1.60
C ILE A 78 -6.26 -5.76 -1.92
N SER A 79 -5.95 -7.01 -1.58
CA SER A 79 -6.81 -8.17 -1.81
C SER A 79 -8.23 -7.94 -1.29
N ARG A 80 -9.24 -8.54 -1.97
CA ARG A 80 -10.63 -8.57 -1.51
C ARG A 80 -10.91 -9.63 -0.43
N SER A 81 -9.87 -10.25 0.12
CA SER A 81 -9.99 -11.19 1.24
C SER A 81 -10.30 -10.48 2.56
N HIS A 82 -10.76 -11.24 3.54
CA HIS A 82 -10.97 -10.74 4.90
C HIS A 82 -9.70 -10.12 5.52
N ASP A 83 -8.52 -10.74 5.31
CA ASP A 83 -7.24 -10.16 5.74
C ASP A 83 -6.96 -8.84 5.01
N GLY A 84 -7.38 -8.76 3.74
CA GLY A 84 -7.31 -7.52 2.96
C GLY A 84 -8.20 -6.42 3.52
N ASP A 85 -9.31 -6.73 4.19
CA ASP A 85 -10.15 -5.71 4.86
C ASP A 85 -9.39 -5.07 6.02
N LEU A 86 -8.70 -5.87 6.83
CA LEU A 86 -7.88 -5.39 7.94
C LEU A 86 -6.70 -4.55 7.43
N ILE A 87 -5.99 -5.04 6.41
CA ILE A 87 -4.88 -4.33 5.79
C ILE A 87 -5.38 -3.00 5.18
N SER A 88 -6.54 -3.02 4.53
CA SER A 88 -7.15 -1.83 3.94
C SER A 88 -7.44 -0.76 5.00
N ALA A 89 -8.05 -1.16 6.12
CA ALA A 89 -8.31 -0.28 7.24
C ALA A 89 -7.02 0.25 7.88
N LEU A 90 -5.98 -0.59 7.97
CA LEU A 90 -4.68 -0.21 8.53
C LEU A 90 -3.95 0.80 7.63
N VAL A 91 -3.81 0.51 6.33
CA VAL A 91 -3.08 1.40 5.41
C VAL A 91 -3.80 2.73 5.20
N HIS A 92 -5.13 2.74 5.28
CA HIS A 92 -5.91 3.97 5.28
C HIS A 92 -5.51 4.90 6.45
N ARG A 93 -5.20 4.35 7.63
CA ARG A 93 -4.68 5.13 8.77
C ARG A 93 -3.28 5.70 8.53
N PHE A 94 -2.52 5.14 7.59
CA PHE A 94 -1.25 5.67 7.10
C PHE A 94 -1.40 6.56 5.86
N HIS A 95 -2.62 7.06 5.60
CA HIS A 95 -2.94 7.95 4.48
C HIS A 95 -2.79 7.34 3.09
N PHE A 96 -2.82 6.01 2.97
CA PHE A 96 -2.96 5.36 1.67
C PHE A 96 -4.41 5.29 1.23
N ARG A 97 -4.63 5.27 -0.08
CA ARG A 97 -5.94 5.00 -0.69
C ARG A 97 -6.00 3.53 -1.14
N PRO A 98 -6.71 2.65 -0.42
CA PRO A 98 -6.80 1.26 -0.78
C PRO A 98 -7.69 1.04 -2.01
N ILE A 99 -7.16 0.38 -3.05
CA ILE A 99 -7.90 -0.10 -4.22
C ILE A 99 -8.09 -1.60 -4.06
N ARG A 100 -9.35 -2.07 -4.06
CA ARG A 100 -9.67 -3.47 -3.77
C ARG A 100 -9.53 -4.35 -5.02
N GLY A 101 -8.60 -5.29 -4.97
CA GLY A 101 -8.33 -6.26 -6.05
C GLY A 101 -7.03 -7.03 -5.81
N SER A 102 -6.76 -8.02 -6.65
CA SER A 102 -5.47 -8.73 -6.64
C SER A 102 -5.22 -9.35 -8.00
N SER A 103 -3.97 -9.76 -8.28
CA SER A 103 -3.61 -10.45 -9.53
C SER A 103 -4.37 -11.76 -9.77
N SER A 104 -5.01 -12.32 -8.75
CA SER A 104 -5.78 -13.55 -8.81
C SER A 104 -7.30 -13.35 -8.78
N GLN A 105 -7.77 -12.19 -8.35
CA GLN A 105 -9.20 -11.85 -8.29
C GLN A 105 -9.38 -10.38 -8.65
N GLY A 106 -9.93 -10.10 -9.82
CA GLY A 106 -10.14 -8.75 -10.30
C GLY A 106 -8.85 -8.00 -10.62
N GLY A 107 -7.82 -8.68 -11.15
CA GLY A 107 -6.52 -8.05 -11.42
C GLY A 107 -6.58 -7.02 -12.54
N LYS A 108 -7.37 -7.26 -13.60
CA LYS A 108 -7.58 -6.30 -14.68
C LYS A 108 -8.34 -5.07 -14.19
N GLU A 109 -9.38 -5.30 -13.40
CA GLU A 109 -10.21 -4.25 -12.80
C GLU A 109 -9.39 -3.41 -11.81
N ALA A 110 -8.54 -4.06 -11.00
CA ALA A 110 -7.66 -3.38 -10.06
C ALA A 110 -6.60 -2.53 -10.78
N LEU A 111 -6.03 -3.04 -11.88
CA LEU A 111 -5.09 -2.28 -12.70
C LEU A 111 -5.79 -1.09 -13.37
N SER A 112 -6.96 -1.29 -13.95
CA SER A 112 -7.78 -0.20 -14.51
C SER A 112 -8.14 0.84 -13.44
N ALA A 113 -8.42 0.42 -12.22
CA ALA A 113 -8.70 1.32 -11.11
C ALA A 113 -7.48 2.15 -10.70
N ILE A 114 -6.27 1.57 -10.71
CA ILE A 114 -5.01 2.34 -10.50
C ILE A 114 -4.81 3.37 -11.61
N VAL A 115 -4.97 2.96 -12.87
CA VAL A 115 -4.83 3.87 -14.01
C VAL A 115 -5.82 5.03 -13.91
N ASN A 116 -7.06 4.75 -13.52
CA ASN A 116 -8.07 5.79 -13.31
C ASN A 116 -7.76 6.67 -12.08
N ASP A 117 -7.28 6.08 -10.99
CA ASP A 117 -6.86 6.84 -9.80
C ASP A 117 -5.71 7.79 -10.14
N LEU A 118 -4.74 7.36 -10.93
CA LEU A 118 -3.62 8.20 -11.37
C LEU A 118 -4.04 9.37 -12.28
N LYS A 119 -5.23 9.37 -12.86
CA LYS A 119 -5.74 10.56 -13.57
C LYS A 119 -5.97 11.74 -12.62
N ALA A 120 -6.41 11.46 -11.40
CA ALA A 120 -6.72 12.46 -10.37
C ALA A 120 -5.61 12.61 -9.31
N ASN A 121 -4.80 11.59 -9.08
CA ASN A 121 -3.83 11.52 -7.99
C ASN A 121 -2.41 11.24 -8.53
N PRO A 122 -1.36 11.73 -7.86
CA PRO A 122 -0.01 11.69 -8.42
C PRO A 122 0.71 10.34 -8.26
N LEU A 123 0.32 9.50 -7.27
CA LEU A 123 1.14 8.36 -6.89
C LEU A 123 0.31 7.12 -6.58
N ALA A 124 0.76 5.99 -7.10
CA ALA A 124 0.29 4.65 -6.72
C ALA A 124 1.46 3.77 -6.27
N ILE A 125 1.18 2.73 -5.49
CA ILE A 125 2.15 1.72 -5.07
C ILE A 125 1.68 0.35 -5.54
N HIS A 126 2.61 -0.42 -6.13
CA HIS A 126 2.33 -1.75 -6.63
C HIS A 126 3.41 -2.76 -6.22
N ALA A 127 2.98 -3.96 -5.78
CA ALA A 127 3.90 -5.06 -5.50
C ALA A 127 4.16 -5.87 -6.78
N ALA A 128 5.42 -5.87 -7.25
CA ALA A 128 5.82 -6.45 -8.52
C ALA A 128 5.54 -7.95 -8.64
N ASP A 129 5.77 -8.71 -7.58
CA ASP A 129 5.62 -10.16 -7.51
C ASP A 129 4.25 -10.63 -7.01
N GLY A 130 3.45 -9.70 -6.45
CA GLY A 130 2.14 -9.99 -5.90
C GLY A 130 2.17 -10.94 -4.69
N PRO A 131 1.01 -11.14 -4.01
CA PRO A 131 0.95 -11.87 -2.73
C PRO A 131 1.18 -13.39 -2.84
N ARG A 132 1.01 -13.97 -4.04
CA ARG A 132 1.16 -15.42 -4.26
C ARG A 132 2.48 -15.80 -4.92
N GLY A 133 3.34 -14.82 -5.20
CA GLY A 133 4.63 -15.07 -5.86
C GLY A 133 4.53 -15.71 -7.27
N PRO A 134 5.57 -16.31 -7.79
CA PRO A 134 6.86 -16.54 -7.14
C PRO A 134 7.56 -15.26 -6.71
N ARG A 135 8.27 -15.33 -5.57
CA ARG A 135 9.02 -14.21 -5.01
C ARG A 135 10.12 -13.76 -5.98
N GLY A 136 10.22 -12.46 -6.19
CA GLY A 136 11.24 -11.89 -7.07
C GLY A 136 10.94 -12.05 -8.57
N VAL A 137 9.72 -12.47 -8.94
CA VAL A 137 9.28 -12.57 -10.34
C VAL A 137 8.20 -11.51 -10.61
N VAL A 138 8.51 -10.59 -11.51
CA VAL A 138 7.60 -9.51 -11.91
C VAL A 138 6.38 -10.10 -12.62
N LYS A 139 5.18 -9.70 -12.20
CA LYS A 139 3.92 -10.09 -12.86
C LYS A 139 3.73 -9.31 -14.16
N ALA A 140 3.35 -10.02 -15.22
CA ALA A 140 3.18 -9.44 -16.57
C ALA A 140 2.18 -8.25 -16.61
N GLY A 141 1.21 -8.20 -15.69
CA GLY A 141 0.26 -7.09 -15.58
C GLY A 141 0.88 -5.74 -15.21
N LEU A 142 2.10 -5.72 -14.71
CA LEU A 142 2.84 -4.49 -14.39
C LEU A 142 3.51 -3.87 -15.63
N ILE A 143 3.76 -4.67 -16.66
CA ILE A 143 4.54 -4.28 -17.85
C ILE A 143 3.63 -3.96 -19.05
N ARG A 144 2.36 -4.34 -18.98
CA ARG A 144 1.34 -4.11 -20.02
C ARG A 144 0.55 -2.84 -19.75
#